data_bf6c6cc670e40d28ba3f2b222edabb17
#
_entry.id   bf6c6cc670e40d28ba3f2b222edabb17
#
_cell.length_a   1.000
_cell.length_b   1.000
_cell.length_c   1.000
_cell.angle_alpha   90.00
_cell.angle_beta   90.00
_cell.angle_gamma   90.00
#
_symmetry.space_group_name_H-M   'P 1'
#
loop_
_entity.id
_entity.type
_entity.pdbx_description
1 polymer ?
#
loop_
_entity_poly.entity_id
_entity_poly.type
_entity_poly.pdbx_seq_one_letter_code
_entity_poly.pdbx_strand_id
1 'polypeptide(L)'
;MLTKSSVIYEPRGKALEYSQLAVNLYSGCGHRCEYCYAPAFLRTTREIFHQPAPRKDILQKIIVDARRLQLEHEARAVLLCFTCDPYQPIDQQYQLSRQAIQVLHSYNLDVMILTKGGQRAERDFDLLAGNDWFGVTLTNLDDNVSLKWEPDAALPDERINSLFRAHEKGIKTWISLEPVLYPEVTLEIIKQTHCFVDKFKVGTLNYHPHSKSINWHRFATDVKSLLTELKCDYYLKEDLRKWL
;
A
#
# COMPACT_ATOMS: atom_id res chain seq x y z
N MET A 1 12.64 21.78 -4.26
CA MET A 1 13.34 20.69 -3.53
C MET A 1 12.71 20.43 -2.17
N LEU A 2 12.42 19.18 -1.84
CA LEU A 2 11.90 18.78 -0.53
C LEU A 2 12.95 19.10 0.55
N THR A 3 12.52 19.78 1.61
CA THR A 3 13.39 20.19 2.73
C THR A 3 13.40 19.12 3.83
N LYS A 4 14.33 19.20 4.78
CA LYS A 4 14.35 18.30 5.96
C LYS A 4 13.08 18.39 6.82
N SER A 5 12.30 19.46 6.71
CA SER A 5 11.03 19.67 7.42
C SER A 5 9.80 19.22 6.64
N SER A 6 9.96 18.79 5.37
CA SER A 6 8.85 18.33 4.54
C SER A 6 8.23 17.05 5.06
N VAL A 7 6.90 16.95 5.03
CA VAL A 7 6.13 15.74 5.39
C VAL A 7 5.80 14.90 4.16
N ILE A 8 5.68 15.54 2.98
CA ILE A 8 5.72 14.82 1.69
C ILE A 8 7.20 14.63 1.36
N TYR A 9 7.61 13.38 1.15
CA TYR A 9 9.03 13.04 1.01
C TYR A 9 9.26 12.02 -0.11
N GLU A 10 10.49 11.97 -0.61
CA GLU A 10 10.97 10.93 -1.51
C GLU A 10 11.42 9.71 -0.70
N PRO A 11 10.73 8.56 -0.83
CA PRO A 11 11.16 7.32 -0.19
C PRO A 11 12.56 6.90 -0.67
N ARG A 12 13.25 6.09 0.14
CA ARG A 12 14.58 5.58 -0.18
C ARG A 12 14.60 4.06 -0.17
N GLY A 13 15.56 3.47 -0.89
CA GLY A 13 15.75 2.02 -0.96
C GLY A 13 14.49 1.33 -1.49
N LYS A 14 14.11 0.20 -0.89
CA LYS A 14 12.96 -0.61 -1.34
C LYS A 14 11.63 0.14 -1.35
N ALA A 15 11.50 1.20 -0.59
CA ALA A 15 10.28 2.02 -0.54
C ALA A 15 10.06 2.80 -1.85
N LEU A 16 11.14 3.18 -2.55
CA LEU A 16 11.08 3.85 -3.85
C LEU A 16 10.39 2.99 -4.93
N GLU A 17 10.43 1.66 -4.80
CA GLU A 17 9.74 0.74 -5.71
C GLU A 17 8.22 0.82 -5.62
N TYR A 18 7.68 1.39 -4.53
CA TYR A 18 6.24 1.62 -4.36
C TYR A 18 5.78 2.94 -4.98
N SER A 19 6.44 4.02 -4.62
CA SER A 19 6.15 5.36 -5.11
C SER A 19 7.36 6.26 -4.97
N GLN A 20 7.42 7.29 -5.80
CA GLN A 20 8.48 8.31 -5.76
C GLN A 20 8.19 9.42 -4.74
N LEU A 21 6.93 9.60 -4.33
CA LEU A 21 6.53 10.52 -3.26
C LEU A 21 5.63 9.80 -2.27
N ALA A 22 5.74 10.11 -1.00
CA ALA A 22 4.89 9.56 0.05
C ALA A 22 4.68 10.55 1.18
N VAL A 23 3.58 10.36 1.91
CA VAL A 23 3.28 11.06 3.16
C VAL A 23 2.71 10.08 4.19
N ASN A 24 3.09 10.20 5.46
CA ASN A 24 2.51 9.39 6.53
C ASN A 24 1.60 10.25 7.40
N LEU A 25 0.33 9.87 7.51
CA LEU A 25 -0.70 10.62 8.25
C LEU A 25 -0.68 10.31 9.75
N TYR A 26 -0.28 9.10 10.10
CA TYR A 26 -0.27 8.59 11.46
C TYR A 26 1.14 8.20 11.91
N SER A 27 1.36 8.26 13.23
CA SER A 27 2.44 7.56 13.90
C SER A 27 1.89 6.22 14.39
N GLY A 28 2.50 5.12 13.96
CA GLY A 28 2.01 3.78 14.27
C GLY A 28 0.90 3.27 13.36
N CYS A 29 0.53 2.00 13.55
CA CYS A 29 -0.50 1.31 12.76
C CYS A 29 -1.25 0.29 13.59
N GLY A 30 -2.59 0.36 13.56
CA GLY A 30 -3.48 -0.50 14.31
C GLY A 30 -3.74 -1.87 13.66
N HIS A 31 -3.24 -2.16 12.47
CA HIS A 31 -3.42 -3.47 11.81
C HIS A 31 -2.63 -4.61 12.44
N ARG A 32 -1.60 -4.33 13.22
CA ARG A 32 -0.79 -5.28 14.01
C ARG A 32 -0.19 -6.44 13.21
N CYS A 33 0.13 -6.22 11.93
CA CYS A 33 0.67 -7.28 11.07
C CYS A 33 1.94 -7.91 11.66
N GLU A 34 1.99 -9.25 11.71
CA GLU A 34 3.09 -10.01 12.32
C GLU A 34 4.43 -9.78 11.60
N TYR A 35 4.40 -9.67 10.30
CA TYR A 35 5.58 -9.44 9.46
C TYR A 35 5.98 -7.95 9.36
N CYS A 36 5.32 -7.02 10.06
CA CYS A 36 5.56 -5.59 9.89
C CYS A 36 6.99 -5.20 10.27
N TYR A 37 7.71 -4.62 9.33
CA TYR A 37 9.07 -4.13 9.52
C TYR A 37 9.13 -2.72 10.13
N ALA A 38 8.02 -1.97 10.07
CA ALA A 38 7.99 -0.56 10.42
C ALA A 38 8.43 -0.26 11.88
N PRO A 39 8.05 -1.07 12.90
CA PRO A 39 8.54 -0.84 14.26
C PRO A 39 10.06 -0.84 14.35
N ALA A 40 10.71 -1.84 13.76
CA ALA A 40 12.18 -1.95 13.77
C ALA A 40 12.85 -0.81 13.02
N PHE A 41 12.32 -0.45 11.84
CA PHE A 41 12.82 0.67 11.03
C PHE A 41 12.69 2.02 11.76
N LEU A 42 11.58 2.23 12.47
CA LEU A 42 11.31 3.45 13.25
C LEU A 42 11.96 3.44 14.64
N ARG A 43 12.68 2.36 15.01
CA ARG A 43 13.32 2.18 16.31
C ARG A 43 12.35 2.32 17.48
N THR A 44 11.18 1.72 17.34
CA THR A 44 10.13 1.66 18.38
C THR A 44 9.74 0.22 18.68
N THR A 45 9.05 -0.02 19.78
CA THR A 45 8.52 -1.35 20.10
C THR A 45 7.20 -1.60 19.35
N ARG A 46 6.81 -2.88 19.20
CA ARG A 46 5.53 -3.23 18.60
C ARG A 46 4.36 -2.69 19.40
N GLU A 47 4.44 -2.72 20.72
CA GLU A 47 3.39 -2.24 21.64
C GLU A 47 3.11 -0.75 21.42
N ILE A 48 4.16 0.08 21.33
CA ILE A 48 4.02 1.53 21.05
C ILE A 48 3.51 1.74 19.63
N PHE A 49 4.07 1.02 18.66
CA PHE A 49 3.68 1.17 17.25
C PHE A 49 2.22 0.78 16.99
N HIS A 50 1.68 -0.18 17.72
CA HIS A 50 0.29 -0.63 17.62
C HIS A 50 -0.71 0.30 18.30
N GLN A 51 -0.26 1.42 18.89
CA GLN A 51 -1.09 2.50 19.41
C GLN A 51 -1.00 3.74 18.50
N PRO A 52 -1.68 3.70 17.35
CA PRO A 52 -1.55 4.78 16.37
C PRO A 52 -2.15 6.09 16.88
N ALA A 53 -1.54 7.20 16.46
CA ALA A 53 -2.04 8.53 16.71
C ALA A 53 -1.86 9.42 15.46
N PRO A 54 -2.74 10.41 15.24
CA PRO A 54 -2.52 11.45 14.22
C PRO A 54 -1.16 12.13 14.37
N ARG A 55 -0.46 12.35 13.27
CA ARG A 55 0.75 13.17 13.31
C ARG A 55 0.38 14.64 13.56
N LYS A 56 1.13 15.28 14.45
CA LYS A 56 0.89 16.68 14.82
C LYS A 56 0.91 17.59 13.62
N ASP A 57 -0.15 18.38 13.45
CA ASP A 57 -0.31 19.42 12.42
C ASP A 57 -0.11 18.86 10.99
N ILE A 58 -0.45 17.58 10.76
CA ILE A 58 -0.10 16.91 9.50
C ILE A 58 -0.74 17.57 8.29
N LEU A 59 -2.01 17.95 8.36
CA LEU A 59 -2.73 18.56 7.23
C LEU A 59 -2.15 19.93 6.87
N GLN A 60 -1.84 20.75 7.86
CA GLN A 60 -1.20 22.07 7.64
C GLN A 60 0.17 21.92 6.95
N LYS A 61 0.93 20.90 7.35
CA LYS A 61 2.23 20.61 6.74
C LYS A 61 2.07 20.06 5.31
N ILE A 62 1.05 19.24 5.05
CA ILE A 62 0.71 18.80 3.69
C ILE A 62 0.36 19.98 2.80
N ILE A 63 -0.45 20.93 3.28
CA ILE A 63 -0.80 22.16 2.55
C ILE A 63 0.46 22.93 2.11
N VAL A 64 1.40 23.12 3.03
CA VAL A 64 2.67 23.84 2.74
C VAL A 64 3.49 23.09 1.66
N ASP A 65 3.62 21.78 1.81
CA ASP A 65 4.38 20.98 0.85
C ASP A 65 3.68 20.89 -0.51
N ALA A 66 2.35 20.66 -0.51
CA ALA A 66 1.54 20.55 -1.73
C ALA A 66 1.58 21.84 -2.55
N ARG A 67 1.45 23.01 -1.89
CA ARG A 67 1.58 24.32 -2.55
C ARG A 67 2.94 24.48 -3.24
N ARG A 68 4.02 24.07 -2.59
CA ARG A 68 5.36 24.13 -3.17
C ARG A 68 5.49 23.18 -4.36
N LEU A 69 5.03 21.91 -4.23
CA LEU A 69 5.06 20.92 -5.31
C LEU A 69 4.25 21.38 -6.52
N GLN A 70 3.10 22.01 -6.32
CA GLN A 70 2.31 22.62 -7.39
C GLN A 70 3.11 23.69 -8.14
N LEU A 71 3.82 24.58 -7.44
CA LEU A 71 4.66 25.63 -8.03
C LEU A 71 5.88 25.04 -8.79
N GLU A 72 6.35 23.86 -8.37
CA GLU A 72 7.41 23.12 -9.04
C GLU A 72 6.88 22.24 -10.20
N HIS A 73 5.58 22.30 -10.50
CA HIS A 73 4.89 21.47 -11.51
C HIS A 73 5.11 19.96 -11.31
N GLU A 74 5.06 19.52 -10.05
CA GLU A 74 5.24 18.11 -9.72
C GLU A 74 4.10 17.25 -10.30
N ALA A 75 4.46 16.19 -11.02
CA ALA A 75 3.51 15.29 -11.68
C ALA A 75 3.45 13.88 -11.05
N ARG A 76 4.30 13.61 -10.06
CA ARG A 76 4.34 12.31 -9.39
C ARG A 76 3.20 12.20 -8.38
N ALA A 77 2.49 11.06 -8.40
CA ALA A 77 1.47 10.78 -7.41
C ALA A 77 2.06 10.61 -5.99
N VAL A 78 1.32 11.07 -4.99
CA VAL A 78 1.71 10.96 -3.58
C VAL A 78 1.09 9.70 -2.96
N LEU A 79 1.93 8.76 -2.52
CA LEU A 79 1.47 7.56 -1.81
C LEU A 79 0.98 7.93 -0.41
N LEU A 80 -0.26 7.60 -0.11
CA LEU A 80 -0.82 7.67 1.23
C LEU A 80 -0.49 6.40 2.00
N CYS A 81 0.24 6.49 2.86
CA CYS A 81 1.04 6.04 4.00
C CYS A 81 1.98 4.90 3.61
N PHE A 82 3.27 5.11 3.91
CA PHE A 82 4.28 4.07 3.72
C PHE A 82 4.58 3.28 5.01
N THR A 83 4.67 3.96 6.16
CA THR A 83 4.99 3.33 7.44
C THR A 83 3.78 3.02 8.32
N CYS A 84 2.58 3.37 7.85
CA CYS A 84 1.30 3.05 8.47
C CYS A 84 0.28 2.75 7.37
N ASP A 85 -0.95 2.44 7.75
CA ASP A 85 -2.03 2.26 6.77
C ASP A 85 -2.95 3.48 6.79
N PRO A 86 -3.34 4.06 5.63
CA PRO A 86 -4.20 5.23 5.57
C PRO A 86 -5.64 4.95 6.06
N TYR A 87 -6.11 3.71 5.96
CA TYR A 87 -7.46 3.29 6.38
C TYR A 87 -7.44 2.29 7.54
N GLN A 88 -6.43 2.40 8.41
CA GLN A 88 -6.42 1.68 9.68
C GLN A 88 -7.62 2.12 10.56
N PRO A 89 -8.02 1.32 11.59
CA PRO A 89 -9.26 1.59 12.34
C PRO A 89 -9.42 3.01 12.87
N ILE A 90 -8.34 3.64 13.35
CA ILE A 90 -8.37 5.00 13.90
C ILE A 90 -8.74 6.06 12.83
N ASP A 91 -8.52 5.80 11.54
CA ASP A 91 -8.88 6.73 10.47
C ASP A 91 -10.39 6.89 10.29
N GLN A 92 -11.20 5.95 10.80
CA GLN A 92 -12.66 6.13 10.86
C GLN A 92 -13.07 7.33 11.72
N GLN A 93 -12.32 7.59 12.80
CA GLN A 93 -12.56 8.72 13.70
C GLN A 93 -12.00 10.03 13.13
N TYR A 94 -10.75 10.03 12.69
CA TYR A 94 -10.05 11.26 12.30
C TYR A 94 -10.22 11.64 10.83
N GLN A 95 -10.50 10.69 9.97
CA GLN A 95 -10.69 10.86 8.51
C GLN A 95 -9.54 11.65 7.85
N LEU A 96 -8.31 11.45 8.32
CA LEU A 96 -7.15 12.15 7.78
C LEU A 96 -6.87 11.75 6.34
N SER A 97 -7.19 10.52 5.94
CA SER A 97 -7.02 10.06 4.56
C SER A 97 -7.88 10.90 3.62
N ARG A 98 -9.17 11.07 3.92
CA ARG A 98 -10.10 11.91 3.14
C ARG A 98 -9.60 13.35 3.04
N GLN A 99 -9.24 13.95 4.17
CA GLN A 99 -8.78 15.33 4.21
C GLN A 99 -7.46 15.52 3.45
N ALA A 100 -6.53 14.55 3.54
CA ALA A 100 -5.27 14.60 2.79
C ALA A 100 -5.50 14.51 1.28
N ILE A 101 -6.39 13.62 0.80
CA ILE A 101 -6.77 13.53 -0.61
C ILE A 101 -7.34 14.87 -1.09
N GLN A 102 -8.30 15.45 -0.38
CA GLN A 102 -8.89 16.75 -0.73
C GLN A 102 -7.85 17.87 -0.82
N VAL A 103 -6.90 17.91 0.12
CA VAL A 103 -5.80 18.88 0.09
C VAL A 103 -4.90 18.65 -1.12
N LEU A 104 -4.44 17.41 -1.37
CA LEU A 104 -3.55 17.11 -2.49
C LEU A 104 -4.21 17.47 -3.82
N HIS A 105 -5.47 17.11 -4.03
CA HIS A 105 -6.23 17.46 -5.23
C HIS A 105 -6.41 18.96 -5.41
N SER A 106 -6.60 19.74 -4.33
CA SER A 106 -6.70 21.19 -4.41
C SER A 106 -5.43 21.87 -4.92
N TYR A 107 -4.30 21.15 -4.90
CA TYR A 107 -3.02 21.56 -5.46
C TYR A 107 -2.62 20.76 -6.73
N ASN A 108 -3.57 20.10 -7.40
CA ASN A 108 -3.36 19.31 -8.61
C ASN A 108 -2.31 18.19 -8.45
N LEU A 109 -2.28 17.56 -7.28
CA LEU A 109 -1.42 16.40 -7.02
C LEU A 109 -2.27 15.14 -6.99
N ASP A 110 -1.92 14.17 -7.84
CA ASP A 110 -2.55 12.86 -7.87
C ASP A 110 -2.17 12.05 -6.62
N VAL A 111 -3.04 11.13 -6.21
CA VAL A 111 -2.80 10.27 -5.05
C VAL A 111 -2.67 8.80 -5.43
N MET A 112 -1.88 8.09 -4.66
CA MET A 112 -1.76 6.64 -4.73
C MET A 112 -2.08 6.06 -3.35
N ILE A 113 -3.04 5.15 -3.29
CA ILE A 113 -3.47 4.49 -2.06
C ILE A 113 -2.93 3.06 -2.05
N LEU A 114 -2.42 2.63 -0.91
CA LEU A 114 -2.17 1.23 -0.60
C LEU A 114 -2.69 0.93 0.79
N THR A 115 -3.64 -0.01 0.90
CA THR A 115 -4.29 -0.28 2.18
C THR A 115 -4.62 -1.76 2.40
N LYS A 116 -4.78 -2.14 3.66
CA LYS A 116 -5.43 -3.35 4.13
C LYS A 116 -6.79 -3.06 4.77
N GLY A 117 -7.31 -1.85 4.54
CA GLY A 117 -8.53 -1.35 5.16
C GLY A 117 -9.83 -1.94 4.59
N GLY A 118 -9.78 -2.58 3.41
CA GLY A 118 -10.99 -3.11 2.77
C GLY A 118 -12.06 -2.04 2.62
N GLN A 119 -13.29 -2.39 2.99
CA GLN A 119 -14.46 -1.52 2.86
C GLN A 119 -14.31 -0.14 3.55
N ARG A 120 -13.43 0.00 4.56
CA ARG A 120 -13.18 1.31 5.20
C ARG A 120 -12.68 2.38 4.21
N ALA A 121 -12.01 1.96 3.14
CA ALA A 121 -11.47 2.87 2.13
C ALA A 121 -12.53 3.34 1.11
N GLU A 122 -13.60 2.60 0.92
CA GLU A 122 -14.62 2.88 -0.09
C GLU A 122 -15.35 4.21 0.13
N ARG A 123 -15.38 4.72 1.37
CA ARG A 123 -15.98 6.03 1.70
C ARG A 123 -15.34 7.20 0.92
N ASP A 124 -14.09 7.03 0.44
CA ASP A 124 -13.33 8.09 -0.22
C ASP A 124 -13.22 7.89 -1.74
N PHE A 125 -13.90 6.88 -2.31
CA PHE A 125 -13.93 6.63 -3.75
C PHE A 125 -14.59 7.76 -4.55
N ASP A 126 -15.42 8.56 -3.92
CA ASP A 126 -16.01 9.76 -4.51
C ASP A 126 -14.97 10.86 -4.81
N LEU A 127 -13.81 10.80 -4.18
CA LEU A 127 -12.71 11.73 -4.39
C LEU A 127 -11.73 11.27 -5.47
N LEU A 128 -11.66 9.97 -5.75
CA LEU A 128 -10.65 9.40 -6.63
C LEU A 128 -11.07 9.47 -8.11
N ALA A 129 -10.21 10.00 -8.96
CA ALA A 129 -10.44 10.16 -10.39
C ALA A 129 -9.13 10.31 -11.18
N GLY A 130 -9.22 10.30 -12.51
CA GLY A 130 -8.10 10.66 -13.38
C GLY A 130 -6.89 9.74 -13.24
N ASN A 131 -5.83 10.23 -12.63
CA ASN A 131 -4.57 9.51 -12.45
C ASN A 131 -4.40 8.90 -11.06
N ASP A 132 -5.40 9.00 -10.19
CA ASP A 132 -5.35 8.38 -8.88
C ASP A 132 -5.33 6.86 -8.96
N TRP A 133 -4.67 6.24 -7.99
CA TRP A 133 -4.57 4.80 -7.89
C TRP A 133 -5.10 4.30 -6.55
N PHE A 134 -5.99 3.34 -6.60
CA PHE A 134 -6.42 2.59 -5.43
C PHE A 134 -5.83 1.19 -5.42
N GLY A 135 -5.16 0.81 -4.35
CA GLY A 135 -4.54 -0.50 -4.22
C GLY A 135 -4.71 -1.12 -2.86
N VAL A 136 -4.64 -2.44 -2.84
CA VAL A 136 -4.64 -3.22 -1.60
C VAL A 136 -3.39 -4.08 -1.50
N THR A 137 -2.95 -4.32 -0.26
CA THR A 137 -2.05 -5.43 0.01
C THR A 137 -2.88 -6.69 0.21
N LEU A 138 -2.53 -7.77 -0.50
CA LEU A 138 -3.19 -9.06 -0.36
C LEU A 138 -2.14 -10.16 -0.24
N THR A 139 -2.14 -10.85 0.90
CA THR A 139 -1.12 -11.84 1.27
C THR A 139 -1.69 -13.25 1.39
N ASN A 140 -3.03 -13.37 1.45
CA ASN A 140 -3.74 -14.62 1.63
C ASN A 140 -5.18 -14.53 1.13
N LEU A 141 -5.85 -15.69 1.01
CA LEU A 141 -7.27 -15.84 0.67
C LEU A 141 -8.07 -16.50 1.80
N ASP A 142 -7.41 -17.08 2.81
CA ASP A 142 -8.06 -17.73 3.94
C ASP A 142 -8.15 -16.77 5.14
N ASP A 143 -9.35 -16.62 5.68
CA ASP A 143 -9.64 -15.68 6.78
C ASP A 143 -8.85 -16.01 8.05
N ASN A 144 -8.74 -17.29 8.42
CA ASN A 144 -8.04 -17.70 9.63
C ASN A 144 -6.53 -17.44 9.51
N VAL A 145 -5.98 -17.67 8.32
CA VAL A 145 -4.59 -17.37 8.03
C VAL A 145 -4.37 -15.85 8.01
N SER A 146 -5.29 -15.10 7.42
CA SER A 146 -5.24 -13.64 7.40
C SER A 146 -5.28 -13.06 8.81
N LEU A 147 -6.21 -13.50 9.66
CA LEU A 147 -6.31 -13.06 11.06
C LEU A 147 -5.05 -13.38 11.88
N LYS A 148 -4.36 -14.47 11.57
CA LYS A 148 -3.07 -14.80 12.22
C LYS A 148 -1.96 -13.85 11.83
N TRP A 149 -1.86 -13.46 10.56
CA TRP A 149 -0.79 -12.62 10.06
C TRP A 149 -1.09 -11.11 10.13
N GLU A 150 -2.37 -10.75 10.07
CA GLU A 150 -2.86 -9.37 9.94
C GLU A 150 -4.13 -9.16 10.83
N PRO A 151 -4.02 -9.28 12.17
CA PRO A 151 -5.16 -9.45 13.08
C PRO A 151 -6.27 -8.41 12.99
N ASP A 152 -5.94 -7.15 12.72
CA ASP A 152 -6.90 -6.04 12.68
C ASP A 152 -7.03 -5.39 11.28
N ALA A 153 -6.51 -6.06 10.27
CA ALA A 153 -6.77 -5.68 8.87
C ALA A 153 -8.15 -6.21 8.42
N ALA A 154 -8.67 -5.68 7.33
CA ALA A 154 -9.86 -6.24 6.70
C ALA A 154 -9.57 -7.65 6.16
N LEU A 155 -10.58 -8.50 6.11
CA LEU A 155 -10.46 -9.85 5.56
C LEU A 155 -10.13 -9.83 4.05
N PRO A 156 -9.56 -10.90 3.49
CA PRO A 156 -9.17 -10.95 2.08
C PRO A 156 -10.29 -10.59 1.12
N ASP A 157 -11.48 -11.16 1.30
CA ASP A 157 -12.63 -10.89 0.44
C ASP A 157 -13.09 -9.43 0.49
N GLU A 158 -13.02 -8.78 1.64
CA GLU A 158 -13.33 -7.35 1.75
C GLU A 158 -12.35 -6.49 0.93
N ARG A 159 -11.06 -6.87 0.90
CA ARG A 159 -10.05 -6.16 0.11
C ARG A 159 -10.24 -6.39 -1.39
N ILE A 160 -10.54 -7.62 -1.81
CA ILE A 160 -10.84 -7.98 -3.20
C ILE A 160 -12.09 -7.24 -3.67
N ASN A 161 -13.15 -7.26 -2.87
CA ASN A 161 -14.40 -6.56 -3.19
C ASN A 161 -14.21 -5.04 -3.31
N SER A 162 -13.38 -4.44 -2.45
CA SER A 162 -13.07 -3.00 -2.55
C SER A 162 -12.30 -2.67 -3.83
N LEU A 163 -11.35 -3.52 -4.25
CA LEU A 163 -10.69 -3.36 -5.55
C LEU A 163 -11.67 -3.46 -6.72
N PHE A 164 -12.53 -4.47 -6.72
CA PHE A 164 -13.53 -4.66 -7.76
C PHE A 164 -14.47 -3.44 -7.86
N ARG A 165 -14.94 -2.91 -6.71
CA ARG A 165 -15.78 -1.70 -6.69
C ARG A 165 -15.04 -0.45 -7.15
N ALA A 166 -13.73 -0.33 -6.86
CA ALA A 166 -12.91 0.74 -7.39
C ALA A 166 -12.80 0.67 -8.91
N HIS A 167 -12.54 -0.53 -9.44
CA HIS A 167 -12.50 -0.79 -10.88
C HIS A 167 -13.82 -0.42 -11.57
N GLU A 168 -14.98 -0.86 -11.02
CA GLU A 168 -16.31 -0.52 -11.56
C GLU A 168 -16.58 1.00 -11.59
N LYS A 169 -15.92 1.76 -10.71
CA LYS A 169 -15.99 3.24 -10.71
C LYS A 169 -14.98 3.89 -11.66
N GLY A 170 -14.20 3.11 -12.40
CA GLY A 170 -13.16 3.62 -13.30
C GLY A 170 -11.91 4.16 -12.60
N ILE A 171 -11.71 3.82 -11.33
CA ILE A 171 -10.49 4.14 -10.59
C ILE A 171 -9.41 3.13 -10.98
N LYS A 172 -8.19 3.61 -11.27
CA LYS A 172 -7.06 2.71 -11.55
C LYS A 172 -6.72 1.86 -10.33
N THR A 173 -6.60 0.56 -10.53
CA THR A 173 -6.44 -0.42 -9.44
C THR A 173 -5.07 -1.08 -9.45
N TRP A 174 -4.57 -1.43 -8.26
CA TRP A 174 -3.34 -2.20 -8.15
C TRP A 174 -3.31 -3.09 -6.90
N ILE A 175 -2.54 -4.16 -6.98
CA ILE A 175 -2.29 -5.06 -5.84
C ILE A 175 -0.81 -5.07 -5.49
N SER A 176 -0.51 -4.96 -4.20
CA SER A 176 0.78 -5.32 -3.62
C SER A 176 0.71 -6.74 -3.07
N LEU A 177 1.38 -7.66 -3.76
CA LEU A 177 1.63 -9.02 -3.33
C LEU A 177 2.96 -9.06 -2.57
N GLU A 178 3.01 -8.32 -1.47
CA GLU A 178 4.16 -8.27 -0.57
C GLU A 178 3.69 -8.00 0.87
N PRO A 179 4.09 -8.89 1.80
CA PRO A 179 4.96 -10.04 1.59
C PRO A 179 4.23 -11.23 0.95
N VAL A 180 4.96 -12.00 0.15
CA VAL A 180 4.51 -13.33 -0.26
C VAL A 180 4.71 -14.29 0.91
N LEU A 181 3.61 -14.81 1.45
CA LEU A 181 3.61 -15.76 2.55
C LEU A 181 3.54 -17.20 2.04
N TYR A 182 2.70 -17.42 1.04
CA TYR A 182 2.44 -18.71 0.41
C TYR A 182 2.43 -18.53 -1.11
N PRO A 183 3.48 -18.99 -1.83
CA PRO A 183 3.62 -18.84 -3.27
C PRO A 183 2.38 -19.24 -4.08
N GLU A 184 1.82 -20.41 -3.79
CA GLU A 184 0.65 -20.96 -4.47
C GLU A 184 -0.60 -20.09 -4.29
N VAL A 185 -0.79 -19.54 -3.09
CA VAL A 185 -1.90 -18.61 -2.81
C VAL A 185 -1.71 -17.29 -3.55
N THR A 186 -0.47 -16.80 -3.66
CA THR A 186 -0.17 -15.60 -4.44
C THR A 186 -0.52 -15.77 -5.91
N LEU A 187 -0.20 -16.92 -6.50
CA LEU A 187 -0.59 -17.23 -7.88
C LEU A 187 -2.11 -17.31 -8.04
N GLU A 188 -2.80 -17.87 -7.05
CA GLU A 188 -4.26 -17.94 -7.06
C GLU A 188 -4.91 -16.55 -6.95
N ILE A 189 -4.38 -15.64 -6.11
CA ILE A 189 -4.82 -14.25 -6.04
C ILE A 189 -4.75 -13.58 -7.42
N ILE A 190 -3.65 -13.75 -8.13
CA ILE A 190 -3.47 -13.18 -9.48
C ILE A 190 -4.56 -13.69 -10.42
N LYS A 191 -4.81 -15.01 -10.45
CA LYS A 191 -5.84 -15.62 -11.31
C LYS A 191 -7.24 -15.08 -11.03
N GLN A 192 -7.57 -14.86 -9.74
CA GLN A 192 -8.89 -14.37 -9.35
C GLN A 192 -9.08 -12.86 -9.63
N THR A 193 -8.00 -12.09 -9.68
CA THR A 193 -8.11 -10.62 -9.70
C THR A 193 -7.66 -9.95 -10.99
N HIS A 194 -6.98 -10.67 -11.89
CA HIS A 194 -6.37 -10.08 -13.09
C HIS A 194 -7.33 -9.35 -14.03
N CYS A 195 -8.63 -9.67 -13.98
CA CYS A 195 -9.64 -9.05 -14.86
C CYS A 195 -10.01 -7.61 -14.46
N PHE A 196 -9.72 -7.20 -13.21
CA PHE A 196 -10.08 -5.89 -12.67
C PHE A 196 -8.90 -5.20 -11.94
N VAL A 197 -7.69 -5.69 -12.14
CA VAL A 197 -6.47 -5.11 -11.57
C VAL A 197 -5.56 -4.63 -12.68
N ASP A 198 -5.31 -3.31 -12.72
CA ASP A 198 -4.49 -2.69 -13.75
C ASP A 198 -3.00 -2.95 -13.54
N LYS A 199 -2.54 -3.14 -12.29
CA LYS A 199 -1.12 -3.37 -12.00
C LYS A 199 -0.86 -4.27 -10.80
N PHE A 200 0.09 -5.19 -10.95
CA PHE A 200 0.60 -6.04 -9.87
C PHE A 200 2.02 -5.62 -9.45
N LYS A 201 2.26 -5.50 -8.14
CA LYS A 201 3.61 -5.39 -7.57
C LYS A 201 3.87 -6.60 -6.70
N VAL A 202 4.92 -7.36 -7.02
CA VAL A 202 5.25 -8.62 -6.33
C VAL A 202 6.63 -8.53 -5.68
N GLY A 203 6.72 -8.84 -4.39
CA GLY A 203 7.96 -8.84 -3.63
C GLY A 203 8.13 -10.10 -2.78
N THR A 204 9.18 -10.11 -1.97
CA THR A 204 9.48 -11.26 -1.09
C THR A 204 9.01 -11.00 0.35
N LEU A 205 8.99 -12.05 1.17
CA LEU A 205 8.89 -11.92 2.61
C LEU A 205 10.28 -11.58 3.18
N ASN A 206 10.45 -10.36 3.66
CA ASN A 206 11.70 -9.88 4.23
C ASN A 206 11.69 -10.00 5.76
N TYR A 207 12.88 -10.26 6.33
CA TYR A 207 13.14 -10.23 7.77
C TYR A 207 12.32 -11.19 8.65
N HIS A 208 11.65 -12.18 8.07
CA HIS A 208 10.87 -13.16 8.80
C HIS A 208 11.41 -14.59 8.55
N PRO A 209 11.50 -15.46 9.58
CA PRO A 209 12.05 -16.83 9.44
C PRO A 209 11.33 -17.68 8.38
N HIS A 210 10.03 -17.49 8.22
CA HIS A 210 9.21 -18.20 7.21
C HIS A 210 9.73 -18.03 5.78
N SER A 211 10.41 -16.91 5.48
CA SER A 211 11.05 -16.68 4.18
C SER A 211 12.02 -17.79 3.75
N LYS A 212 12.63 -18.49 4.71
CA LYS A 212 13.59 -19.57 4.44
C LYS A 212 12.93 -20.85 3.94
N SER A 213 11.63 -21.04 4.18
CA SER A 213 10.88 -22.21 3.70
C SER A 213 10.37 -22.07 2.26
N ILE A 214 10.51 -20.87 1.67
CA ILE A 214 9.99 -20.56 0.34
C ILE A 214 11.09 -20.77 -0.71
N ASN A 215 10.77 -21.54 -1.76
CA ASN A 215 11.63 -21.65 -2.95
C ASN A 215 11.42 -20.41 -3.85
N TRP A 216 12.19 -19.36 -3.58
CA TRP A 216 12.07 -18.08 -4.27
C TRP A 216 12.36 -18.16 -5.77
N HIS A 217 13.30 -19.01 -6.20
CA HIS A 217 13.60 -19.20 -7.62
C HIS A 217 12.41 -19.76 -8.38
N ARG A 218 11.81 -20.84 -7.84
CA ARG A 218 10.60 -21.41 -8.43
C ARG A 218 9.46 -20.40 -8.45
N PHE A 219 9.20 -19.73 -7.34
CA PHE A 219 8.13 -18.73 -7.26
C PHE A 219 8.35 -17.57 -8.25
N ALA A 220 9.57 -17.02 -8.34
CA ALA A 220 9.88 -15.92 -9.26
C ALA A 220 9.63 -16.31 -10.72
N THR A 221 9.98 -17.55 -11.10
CA THR A 221 9.72 -18.11 -12.43
C THR A 221 8.22 -18.27 -12.68
N ASP A 222 7.51 -18.91 -11.74
CA ASP A 222 6.08 -19.23 -11.88
C ASP A 222 5.23 -17.95 -11.94
N VAL A 223 5.48 -16.97 -11.07
CA VAL A 223 4.71 -15.72 -11.05
C VAL A 223 4.97 -14.85 -12.28
N LYS A 224 6.21 -14.82 -12.77
CA LYS A 224 6.52 -14.10 -14.01
C LYS A 224 5.82 -14.73 -15.20
N SER A 225 5.84 -16.06 -15.31
CA SER A 225 5.16 -16.80 -16.38
C SER A 225 3.66 -16.53 -16.36
N LEU A 226 3.01 -16.63 -15.20
CA LEU A 226 1.58 -16.40 -15.04
C LEU A 226 1.18 -14.98 -15.42
N LEU A 227 1.88 -13.95 -14.90
CA LEU A 227 1.59 -12.56 -15.20
C LEU A 227 1.78 -12.21 -16.68
N THR A 228 2.77 -12.85 -17.32
CA THR A 228 3.02 -12.69 -18.77
C THR A 228 1.93 -13.36 -19.60
N GLU A 229 1.53 -14.60 -19.26
CA GLU A 229 0.44 -15.33 -19.90
C GLU A 229 -0.88 -14.56 -19.83
N LEU A 230 -1.21 -14.03 -18.67
CA LEU A 230 -2.42 -13.23 -18.43
C LEU A 230 -2.32 -11.79 -18.98
N LYS A 231 -1.17 -11.40 -19.57
CA LYS A 231 -0.90 -10.06 -20.12
C LYS A 231 -1.13 -8.92 -19.12
N CYS A 232 -0.84 -9.18 -17.85
CA CYS A 232 -0.93 -8.16 -16.80
C CYS A 232 0.19 -7.13 -16.90
N ASP A 233 -0.06 -5.87 -16.51
CA ASP A 233 1.02 -4.94 -16.13
C ASP A 233 1.56 -5.32 -14.75
N TYR A 234 2.86 -5.52 -14.63
CA TYR A 234 3.44 -5.93 -13.37
C TYR A 234 4.84 -5.39 -13.13
N TYR A 235 5.18 -5.29 -11.86
CA TYR A 235 6.51 -4.97 -11.38
C TYR A 235 6.97 -6.02 -10.36
N LEU A 236 7.97 -6.81 -10.72
CA LEU A 236 8.66 -7.67 -9.77
C LEU A 236 9.71 -6.84 -9.04
N LYS A 237 9.63 -6.77 -7.72
CA LYS A 237 10.56 -6.01 -6.91
C LYS A 237 11.97 -6.58 -7.00
N GLU A 238 12.97 -5.76 -6.78
CA GLU A 238 14.38 -6.13 -6.95
C GLU A 238 14.76 -7.36 -6.15
N ASP A 239 14.24 -7.49 -4.92
CA ASP A 239 14.50 -8.63 -4.05
C ASP A 239 13.92 -9.95 -4.57
N LEU A 240 12.85 -9.91 -5.38
CA LEU A 240 12.31 -11.09 -6.07
C LEU A 240 13.02 -11.32 -7.41
N ARG A 241 13.35 -10.27 -8.16
CA ARG A 241 14.04 -10.39 -9.47
C ARG A 241 15.40 -11.06 -9.40
N LYS A 242 16.08 -10.99 -8.25
CA LYS A 242 17.37 -11.69 -8.03
C LYS A 242 17.28 -13.21 -8.19
N TRP A 243 16.09 -13.75 -8.10
CA TRP A 243 15.84 -15.18 -8.16
C TRP A 243 15.46 -15.68 -9.57
N LEU A 244 15.35 -14.78 -10.54
CA LEU A 244 15.21 -15.12 -11.96
C LEU A 244 16.58 -15.34 -12.61
#